data_59d632744ac95e00824a7a25feb9496d
#
_entry.id   59d632744ac95e00824a7a25feb9496d
#
_cell.length_a   1.000
_cell.length_b   1.000
_cell.length_c   1.000
_cell.angle_alpha   90.00
_cell.angle_beta   90.00
_cell.angle_gamma   90.00
#
_symmetry.space_group_name_H-M   'P 1'
#
loop_
_entity.id
_entity.type
_entity.pdbx_description
1 polymer ?
#
loop_
_entity_poly.entity_id
_entity_poly.type
_entity_poly.pdbx_seq_one_letter_code
_entity_poly.pdbx_strand_id
1 'polypeptide(L)'
;MDKPSAPGRRPAPLPPSRAAARRARAVAALLALFAATGCQTAMSSTAAPDPSAGAQAAAAQWPLRFQRHRFGGFCFDTWGCSIVYNGFPHGQEDRERQSASAASFGAAYPQRMKAAHLDIANFPGPAEVTWRAKDKSEHRASIDIAAIFADGLVRHEVAREDMAEGVSLNDPEIILEVNDRTINVYMRSMIALKRPRDPANPNSNFRADLVRVFSQTY
;
A
#
# COMPACT_ATOMS: atom_id res chain seq x y z
N MET A 1 -37.74 30.53 -37.63
CA MET A 1 -36.61 31.52 -37.75
C MET A 1 -35.56 31.04 -36.77
N ASP A 2 -34.72 30.11 -37.26
CA ASP A 2 -33.67 29.49 -36.46
C ASP A 2 -32.37 30.28 -36.60
N LYS A 3 -31.75 30.59 -35.47
CA LYS A 3 -30.47 31.31 -35.41
C LYS A 3 -29.37 30.30 -35.09
N PRO A 4 -28.34 30.12 -35.95
CA PRO A 4 -27.29 29.14 -35.72
C PRO A 4 -26.28 29.69 -34.68
N SER A 5 -25.94 28.83 -33.73
CA SER A 5 -24.88 29.01 -32.72
C SER A 5 -23.49 28.89 -33.36
N ALA A 6 -22.60 29.83 -33.03
CA ALA A 6 -21.23 29.85 -33.49
C ALA A 6 -20.34 28.84 -32.75
N PRO A 7 -19.31 28.25 -33.39
CA PRO A 7 -18.40 27.29 -32.77
C PRO A 7 -17.34 28.02 -31.90
N GLY A 8 -17.17 27.49 -30.64
CA GLY A 8 -16.20 27.97 -29.68
C GLY A 8 -14.74 27.75 -30.13
N ARG A 9 -13.95 28.83 -30.06
CA ARG A 9 -12.51 28.83 -30.32
C ARG A 9 -11.76 28.10 -29.20
N ARG A 10 -10.94 27.13 -29.57
CA ARG A 10 -9.93 26.52 -28.67
C ARG A 10 -8.78 27.53 -28.41
N PRO A 11 -8.28 27.66 -27.20
CA PRO A 11 -7.08 28.44 -26.92
C PRO A 11 -5.83 27.75 -27.47
N ALA A 12 -4.89 28.55 -28.00
CA ALA A 12 -3.62 28.13 -28.57
C ALA A 12 -2.60 27.77 -27.47
N PRO A 13 -1.65 26.86 -27.74
CA PRO A 13 -0.60 26.50 -26.79
C PRO A 13 0.47 27.61 -26.67
N LEU A 14 0.93 27.82 -25.44
CA LEU A 14 2.00 28.77 -25.10
C LEU A 14 3.36 28.24 -25.57
N PRO A 15 4.28 29.14 -26.03
CA PRO A 15 5.62 28.77 -26.47
C PRO A 15 6.56 28.47 -25.27
N PRO A 16 7.61 27.65 -25.47
CA PRO A 16 8.57 27.34 -24.42
C PRO A 16 9.53 28.52 -24.16
N SER A 17 9.78 28.81 -22.88
CA SER A 17 10.72 29.82 -22.43
C SER A 17 12.17 29.41 -22.69
N ARG A 18 12.90 30.25 -23.42
CA ARG A 18 14.35 30.18 -23.59
C ARG A 18 15.05 30.92 -22.44
N ALA A 19 15.77 30.17 -21.59
CA ALA A 19 16.91 30.67 -20.79
C ALA A 19 17.58 29.41 -20.21
N ALA A 20 18.87 29.18 -20.27
CA ALA A 20 20.03 29.96 -20.44
C ALA A 20 21.17 29.08 -20.99
N ALA A 21 21.76 29.52 -22.06
CA ALA A 21 23.09 29.07 -22.50
C ALA A 21 24.14 30.02 -21.87
N ARG A 22 25.35 29.49 -21.70
CA ARG A 22 26.63 30.15 -21.47
C ARG A 22 27.11 30.25 -20.02
N ARG A 23 28.16 29.39 -19.76
CA ARG A 23 29.50 29.88 -19.40
C ARG A 23 30.52 28.76 -19.44
N ALA A 24 31.19 28.60 -20.57
CA ALA A 24 32.51 28.02 -20.65
C ALA A 24 33.54 29.10 -20.31
N ARG A 25 34.50 28.86 -19.47
CA ARG A 25 35.80 29.50 -19.45
C ARG A 25 36.86 28.54 -18.95
N ALA A 26 37.76 28.26 -19.83
CA ALA A 26 39.06 27.62 -19.66
C ALA A 26 39.99 28.47 -18.79
N VAL A 27 40.82 27.88 -17.96
CA VAL A 27 42.13 28.44 -17.54
C VAL A 27 43.15 27.31 -17.57
N ALA A 28 44.28 27.64 -18.19
CA ALA A 28 45.40 26.81 -18.56
C ALA A 28 46.37 26.58 -17.43
N ALA A 29 47.06 25.45 -17.55
CA ALA A 29 48.44 25.09 -17.25
C ALA A 29 49.24 25.84 -16.19
N LEU A 30 49.81 25.10 -15.22
CA LEU A 30 51.17 25.33 -14.75
C LEU A 30 51.80 23.95 -14.36
N LEU A 31 52.87 23.55 -15.12
CA LEU A 31 53.76 22.46 -14.76
C LEU A 31 54.66 22.94 -13.61
N ALA A 32 54.80 22.08 -12.60
CA ALA A 32 55.93 22.08 -11.70
C ALA A 32 56.37 20.66 -11.41
N LEU A 33 57.55 20.28 -11.94
CA LEU A 33 58.29 19.07 -11.57
C LEU A 33 58.74 19.18 -10.10
N PHE A 34 58.41 18.19 -9.27
CA PHE A 34 59.19 17.82 -8.11
C PHE A 34 59.34 16.30 -8.08
N ALA A 35 60.54 15.86 -8.31
CA ALA A 35 61.02 14.52 -7.98
C ALA A 35 61.42 14.51 -6.50
N ALA A 36 60.89 13.60 -5.70
CA ALA A 36 61.53 13.10 -4.51
C ALA A 36 60.81 11.84 -3.96
N THR A 37 61.55 10.73 -4.03
CA THR A 37 61.70 9.65 -3.02
C THR A 37 60.46 9.10 -2.32
N GLY A 38 60.34 7.82 -2.55
CA GLY A 38 59.40 6.83 -2.05
C GLY A 38 59.14 6.75 -0.56
N CYS A 39 57.90 6.42 -0.32
CA CYS A 39 57.47 5.53 0.73
C CYS A 39 56.22 4.82 0.20
N GLN A 40 56.34 3.55 -0.13
CA GLN A 40 55.18 2.70 -0.42
C GLN A 40 54.48 2.39 0.91
N THR A 41 53.55 3.21 1.32
CA THR A 41 52.55 2.80 2.26
C THR A 41 51.48 2.09 1.48
N ALA A 42 51.30 0.80 1.73
CA ALA A 42 50.20 0.00 1.22
C ALA A 42 48.87 0.67 1.69
N MET A 43 48.28 1.45 0.81
CA MET A 43 46.90 1.90 1.01
C MET A 43 46.03 0.68 0.76
N SER A 44 45.55 0.07 1.87
CA SER A 44 44.37 -0.80 1.83
C SER A 44 43.25 0.01 1.25
N SER A 45 42.91 -0.26 -0.01
CA SER A 45 41.75 0.29 -0.68
C SER A 45 40.54 -0.25 0.05
N THR A 46 40.04 0.50 1.04
CA THR A 46 38.69 0.27 1.58
C THR A 46 37.76 0.65 0.46
N ALA A 47 37.29 -0.33 -0.29
CA ALA A 47 36.26 -0.15 -1.27
C ALA A 47 35.06 0.48 -0.53
N ALA A 48 34.63 1.65 -0.97
CA ALA A 48 33.40 2.23 -0.50
C ALA A 48 32.26 1.21 -0.69
N PRO A 49 31.37 1.02 0.26
CA PRO A 49 30.24 0.11 0.10
C PRO A 49 29.43 0.57 -1.12
N ASP A 50 29.22 -0.35 -2.05
CA ASP A 50 28.40 -0.15 -3.24
C ASP A 50 26.98 0.23 -2.80
N PRO A 51 26.48 1.45 -3.10
CA PRO A 51 25.13 1.86 -2.73
C PRO A 51 24.05 1.08 -3.48
N SER A 52 24.42 0.19 -4.40
CA SER A 52 23.48 -0.68 -5.12
C SER A 52 23.30 -2.06 -4.49
N ALA A 53 23.89 -2.35 -3.33
CA ALA A 53 23.48 -3.47 -2.51
C ALA A 53 22.09 -3.17 -1.94
N GLY A 54 21.08 -3.22 -2.82
CA GLY A 54 19.68 -3.15 -2.43
C GLY A 54 19.46 -4.13 -1.28
N ALA A 55 18.91 -3.66 -0.18
CA ALA A 55 18.58 -4.48 0.97
C ALA A 55 17.75 -5.67 0.47
N GLN A 56 18.39 -6.82 0.30
CA GLN A 56 17.68 -8.05 -0.01
C GLN A 56 16.74 -8.29 1.14
N ALA A 57 15.43 -8.18 0.89
CA ALA A 57 14.43 -8.44 1.91
C ALA A 57 14.71 -9.83 2.50
N ALA A 58 14.88 -9.90 3.83
CA ALA A 58 15.18 -11.14 4.50
C ALA A 58 14.09 -12.16 4.19
N ALA A 59 14.48 -13.42 3.96
CA ALA A 59 13.54 -14.51 3.74
C ALA A 59 12.57 -14.63 4.92
N ALA A 60 11.28 -14.78 4.62
CA ALA A 60 10.25 -14.91 5.65
C ALA A 60 10.50 -16.15 6.51
N GLN A 61 10.48 -15.97 7.83
CA GLN A 61 10.63 -17.04 8.80
C GLN A 61 9.26 -17.52 9.29
N TRP A 62 9.14 -18.81 9.56
CA TRP A 62 7.93 -19.40 10.14
C TRP A 62 7.94 -19.32 11.69
N PRO A 63 6.81 -18.99 12.34
CA PRO A 63 5.54 -18.54 11.74
C PRO A 63 5.64 -17.15 11.11
N LEU A 64 4.91 -16.91 10.02
CA LEU A 64 4.95 -15.65 9.30
C LEU A 64 4.49 -14.50 10.18
N ARG A 65 5.33 -13.48 10.31
CA ARG A 65 5.07 -12.29 11.11
C ARG A 65 5.18 -11.04 10.25
N PHE A 66 4.50 -9.96 10.68
CA PHE A 66 4.57 -8.67 10.00
C PHE A 66 4.84 -7.54 11.01
N GLN A 67 5.55 -6.52 10.57
CA GLN A 67 5.87 -5.31 11.33
C GLN A 67 5.31 -4.05 10.67
N ARG A 68 4.89 -4.17 9.43
CA ARG A 68 4.26 -3.14 8.62
C ARG A 68 3.06 -3.73 7.92
N HIS A 69 2.11 -2.88 7.57
CA HIS A 69 0.92 -3.29 6.85
C HIS A 69 0.43 -2.19 5.91
N ARG A 70 -0.50 -2.55 5.07
CA ARG A 70 -1.30 -1.63 4.26
C ARG A 70 -2.71 -1.61 4.80
N PHE A 71 -3.40 -0.48 4.69
CA PHE A 71 -4.76 -0.36 5.22
C PHE A 71 -5.76 0.09 4.15
N GLY A 72 -6.98 -0.43 4.23
CA GLY A 72 -8.13 -0.01 3.44
C GLY A 72 -9.41 0.03 4.26
N GLY A 73 -10.19 1.09 4.12
CA GLY A 73 -11.49 1.24 4.75
C GLY A 73 -12.61 1.22 3.70
N PHE A 74 -13.68 0.48 3.97
CA PHE A 74 -14.81 0.32 3.06
C PHE A 74 -16.15 0.45 3.82
N CYS A 75 -17.09 1.10 3.20
CA CYS A 75 -18.42 1.33 3.76
C CYS A 75 -19.49 0.84 2.79
N PHE A 76 -20.39 -0.02 3.28
CA PHE A 76 -21.50 -0.59 2.54
C PHE A 76 -22.81 -0.40 3.32
N ASP A 77 -23.90 -0.10 2.62
CA ASP A 77 -25.23 0.10 3.21
C ASP A 77 -25.24 1.13 4.36
N THR A 78 -24.39 2.17 4.29
CA THR A 78 -24.23 3.20 5.32
C THR A 78 -24.49 4.60 4.76
N TRP A 79 -24.70 5.57 5.65
CA TRP A 79 -24.79 6.99 5.34
C TRP A 79 -23.68 7.74 6.07
N GLY A 80 -22.90 8.56 5.36
CA GLY A 80 -21.84 9.37 5.96
C GLY A 80 -20.87 8.56 6.82
N CYS A 81 -20.28 7.53 6.24
CA CYS A 81 -19.32 6.66 6.93
C CYS A 81 -17.91 7.25 6.84
N SER A 82 -17.30 7.46 8.00
CA SER A 82 -15.91 7.91 8.13
C SER A 82 -15.11 6.88 8.92
N ILE A 83 -13.97 6.47 8.38
CA ILE A 83 -13.00 5.59 9.02
C ILE A 83 -11.69 6.37 9.03
N VAL A 84 -11.14 6.65 10.21
CA VAL A 84 -9.84 7.33 10.34
C VAL A 84 -8.83 6.36 10.93
N TYR A 85 -7.76 6.08 10.22
CA TYR A 85 -6.67 5.23 10.68
C TYR A 85 -5.31 5.84 10.34
N ASN A 86 -4.40 5.85 11.31
CA ASN A 86 -3.09 6.51 11.19
C ASN A 86 -3.21 7.98 10.73
N GLY A 87 -4.21 8.71 11.22
CA GLY A 87 -4.49 10.09 10.82
C GLY A 87 -5.01 10.26 9.39
N PHE A 88 -5.24 9.18 8.65
CA PHE A 88 -5.70 9.22 7.27
C PHE A 88 -7.17 8.81 7.16
N PRO A 89 -8.03 9.61 6.49
CA PRO A 89 -9.44 9.29 6.33
C PRO A 89 -9.66 8.27 5.21
N HIS A 90 -10.59 7.34 5.47
CA HIS A 90 -11.13 6.36 4.55
C HIS A 90 -12.66 6.40 4.60
N GLY A 91 -13.31 5.86 3.61
CA GLY A 91 -14.77 5.77 3.57
C GLY A 91 -15.43 6.91 2.80
N GLN A 92 -16.75 7.03 2.93
CA GLN A 92 -17.58 8.01 2.25
C GLN A 92 -18.24 8.97 3.27
N GLU A 93 -17.85 10.23 3.23
CA GLU A 93 -18.35 11.24 4.17
C GLU A 93 -19.72 11.83 3.79
N ASP A 94 -20.20 11.62 2.56
CA ASP A 94 -21.49 12.17 2.10
C ASP A 94 -22.65 11.60 2.93
N ARG A 95 -23.22 12.46 3.78
CA ARG A 95 -24.29 12.09 4.71
C ARG A 95 -25.66 11.96 4.04
N GLU A 96 -25.82 12.48 2.85
CA GLU A 96 -27.10 12.50 2.12
C GLU A 96 -27.20 11.39 1.09
N ARG A 97 -26.10 10.67 0.85
CA ARG A 97 -26.08 9.55 -0.05
C ARG A 97 -25.72 8.25 0.67
N GLN A 98 -26.55 7.23 0.49
CA GLN A 98 -26.24 5.89 0.97
C GLN A 98 -25.12 5.27 0.13
N SER A 99 -24.15 4.64 0.79
CA SER A 99 -23.12 3.84 0.10
C SER A 99 -23.75 2.61 -0.56
N ALA A 100 -23.08 2.10 -1.59
CA ALA A 100 -23.55 0.91 -2.31
C ALA A 100 -23.68 -0.30 -1.35
N SER A 101 -24.62 -1.19 -1.63
CA SER A 101 -24.70 -2.47 -0.90
C SER A 101 -23.54 -3.38 -1.28
N ALA A 102 -22.98 -4.10 -0.32
CA ALA A 102 -22.00 -5.16 -0.57
C ALA A 102 -22.51 -6.19 -1.58
N ALA A 103 -23.82 -6.51 -1.54
CA ALA A 103 -24.45 -7.43 -2.48
C ALA A 103 -24.38 -6.96 -3.94
N SER A 104 -24.27 -5.64 -4.20
CA SER A 104 -24.16 -5.09 -5.55
C SER A 104 -22.85 -5.49 -6.28
N PHE A 105 -21.85 -5.94 -5.52
CA PHE A 105 -20.58 -6.43 -6.06
C PHE A 105 -20.62 -7.93 -6.44
N GLY A 106 -21.72 -8.63 -6.13
CA GLY A 106 -21.93 -10.03 -6.47
C GLY A 106 -20.79 -10.92 -5.97
N ALA A 107 -20.36 -11.88 -6.81
CA ALA A 107 -19.28 -12.81 -6.47
C ALA A 107 -17.90 -12.15 -6.30
N ALA A 108 -17.73 -10.89 -6.70
CA ALA A 108 -16.47 -10.16 -6.49
C ALA A 108 -16.28 -9.67 -5.05
N TYR A 109 -17.34 -9.60 -4.25
CA TYR A 109 -17.29 -9.28 -2.82
C TYR A 109 -16.98 -10.55 -2.00
N PRO A 110 -16.15 -10.48 -0.93
CA PRO A 110 -15.40 -9.31 -0.43
C PRO A 110 -14.00 -9.14 -1.07
N GLN A 111 -13.57 -10.03 -1.96
CA GLN A 111 -12.22 -10.07 -2.52
C GLN A 111 -11.81 -8.79 -3.28
N ARG A 112 -12.79 -8.01 -3.73
CA ARG A 112 -12.55 -6.77 -4.45
C ARG A 112 -12.01 -5.63 -3.58
N MET A 113 -12.22 -5.70 -2.27
CA MET A 113 -11.66 -4.71 -1.33
C MET A 113 -10.13 -4.80 -1.35
N LYS A 114 -9.44 -3.65 -1.47
CA LYS A 114 -7.99 -3.53 -1.54
C LYS A 114 -7.50 -2.41 -0.65
N ALA A 115 -6.36 -2.60 0.02
CA ALA A 115 -5.70 -1.56 0.77
C ALA A 115 -5.03 -0.54 -0.17
N ALA A 116 -5.22 0.75 0.11
CA ALA A 116 -4.63 1.85 -0.65
C ALA A 116 -3.64 2.70 0.16
N HIS A 117 -3.75 2.72 1.49
CA HIS A 117 -2.81 3.38 2.39
C HIS A 117 -1.66 2.42 2.70
N LEU A 118 -0.46 2.77 2.24
CA LEU A 118 0.70 1.89 2.22
C LEU A 118 1.65 2.21 3.38
N ASP A 119 2.54 1.26 3.70
CA ASP A 119 3.75 1.46 4.50
C ASP A 119 3.49 1.94 5.94
N ILE A 120 2.46 1.37 6.60
CA ILE A 120 2.09 1.71 7.97
C ILE A 120 2.87 0.82 8.93
N ALA A 121 3.67 1.42 9.84
CA ALA A 121 4.33 0.68 10.92
C ALA A 121 3.30 0.18 11.95
N ASN A 122 3.48 -1.03 12.49
CA ASN A 122 2.58 -1.62 13.49
C ASN A 122 2.79 -1.00 14.87
N PHE A 123 1.78 -0.61 15.62
CA PHE A 123 0.43 -0.19 15.17
C PHE A 123 0.24 1.25 15.61
N PRO A 124 -0.27 2.17 14.78
CA PRO A 124 -0.29 3.60 15.12
C PRO A 124 -1.40 3.98 16.11
N GLY A 125 -2.29 3.06 16.43
CA GLY A 125 -3.44 3.28 17.29
C GLY A 125 -4.71 2.63 16.71
N PRO A 126 -5.89 2.82 17.33
CA PRO A 126 -7.14 2.27 16.86
C PRO A 126 -7.63 2.96 15.57
N ALA A 127 -8.49 2.27 14.83
CA ALA A 127 -9.27 2.87 13.77
C ALA A 127 -10.55 3.47 14.35
N GLU A 128 -10.72 4.79 14.22
CA GLU A 128 -11.91 5.50 14.65
C GLU A 128 -12.96 5.47 13.54
N VAL A 129 -14.16 4.98 13.88
CA VAL A 129 -15.24 4.79 12.90
C VAL A 129 -16.49 5.52 13.36
N THR A 130 -17.08 6.30 12.47
CA THR A 130 -18.40 6.95 12.68
C THR A 130 -19.25 6.75 11.45
N TRP A 131 -20.49 6.32 11.62
CA TRP A 131 -21.41 6.12 10.51
C TRP A 131 -22.86 6.19 10.94
N ARG A 132 -23.76 6.28 9.99
CA ARG A 132 -25.16 5.96 10.17
C ARG A 132 -25.47 4.66 9.44
N ALA A 133 -26.14 3.75 10.10
CA ALA A 133 -26.58 2.48 9.53
C ALA A 133 -27.66 2.69 8.45
N LYS A 134 -28.11 1.62 7.82
CA LYS A 134 -29.15 1.64 6.79
C LYS A 134 -30.45 2.31 7.26
N ASP A 135 -30.83 2.10 8.52
CA ASP A 135 -31.99 2.71 9.18
C ASP A 135 -31.73 4.14 9.68
N LYS A 136 -30.56 4.71 9.36
CA LYS A 136 -30.08 6.03 9.78
C LYS A 136 -29.77 6.18 11.27
N SER A 137 -29.74 5.09 12.05
CA SER A 137 -29.23 5.12 13.42
C SER A 137 -27.73 5.48 13.41
N GLU A 138 -27.33 6.36 14.33
CA GLU A 138 -25.92 6.80 14.44
C GLU A 138 -25.10 5.84 15.28
N HIS A 139 -23.93 5.52 14.80
CA HIS A 139 -22.99 4.62 15.44
C HIS A 139 -21.57 5.21 15.49
N ARG A 140 -20.82 4.78 16.50
CA ARG A 140 -19.40 5.07 16.65
C ARG A 140 -18.69 3.85 17.22
N ALA A 141 -17.49 3.58 16.73
CA ALA A 141 -16.64 2.52 17.24
C ALA A 141 -15.15 2.93 17.18
N SER A 142 -14.38 2.42 18.12
CA SER A 142 -12.92 2.47 18.09
C SER A 142 -12.43 1.03 17.98
N ILE A 143 -11.80 0.68 16.86
CA ILE A 143 -11.37 -0.68 16.54
C ILE A 143 -9.88 -0.80 16.82
N ASP A 144 -9.52 -1.52 17.86
CA ASP A 144 -8.13 -1.75 18.24
C ASP A 144 -7.50 -2.81 17.34
N ILE A 145 -6.86 -2.34 16.27
CA ILE A 145 -6.15 -3.20 15.31
C ILE A 145 -4.97 -3.91 15.98
N ALA A 146 -4.30 -3.28 16.96
CA ALA A 146 -3.21 -3.90 17.70
C ALA A 146 -3.69 -5.08 18.54
N ALA A 147 -4.84 -4.96 19.19
CA ALA A 147 -5.42 -6.07 19.96
C ALA A 147 -5.84 -7.24 19.07
N ILE A 148 -6.43 -6.98 17.89
CA ILE A 148 -6.81 -8.01 16.92
C ILE A 148 -5.60 -8.81 16.44
N PHE A 149 -4.44 -8.18 16.28
CA PHE A 149 -3.20 -8.78 15.79
C PHE A 149 -2.09 -8.79 16.85
N ALA A 150 -2.44 -8.95 18.14
CA ALA A 150 -1.48 -8.88 19.25
C ALA A 150 -0.33 -9.90 19.14
N ASP A 151 -0.56 -11.03 18.46
CA ASP A 151 0.46 -12.04 18.21
C ASP A 151 1.43 -11.69 17.06
N GLY A 152 1.13 -10.64 16.28
CA GLY A 152 1.91 -10.21 15.11
C GLY A 152 1.93 -11.22 13.96
N LEU A 153 1.00 -12.18 13.94
CA LEU A 153 0.98 -13.25 12.93
C LEU A 153 0.20 -12.85 11.68
N VAL A 154 0.73 -13.24 10.53
CA VAL A 154 0.02 -13.17 9.25
C VAL A 154 -1.08 -14.24 9.22
N ARG A 155 -2.29 -13.82 8.84
CA ARG A 155 -3.45 -14.72 8.64
C ARG A 155 -3.50 -15.17 7.19
N HIS A 156 -3.52 -16.48 6.97
CA HIS A 156 -3.60 -17.12 5.67
C HIS A 156 -4.18 -18.53 5.79
N GLU A 157 -4.60 -19.11 4.67
CA GLU A 157 -5.17 -20.47 4.59
C GLU A 157 -4.25 -21.45 3.83
N VAL A 158 -2.98 -21.09 3.64
CA VAL A 158 -2.00 -21.95 2.97
C VAL A 158 -1.35 -22.89 3.97
N ALA A 159 -1.35 -24.18 3.67
CA ALA A 159 -0.66 -25.19 4.48
C ALA A 159 0.87 -24.96 4.42
N ARG A 160 1.57 -25.22 5.53
CA ARG A 160 3.03 -24.96 5.63
C ARG A 160 3.83 -25.70 4.57
N GLU A 161 3.44 -26.94 4.27
CA GLU A 161 4.07 -27.80 3.27
C GLU A 161 3.96 -27.26 1.84
N ASP A 162 2.92 -26.45 1.54
CA ASP A 162 2.69 -25.87 0.22
C ASP A 162 3.40 -24.53 0.03
N MET A 163 3.91 -23.92 1.10
CA MET A 163 4.55 -22.60 1.04
C MET A 163 5.96 -22.70 0.47
N ALA A 164 6.30 -21.79 -0.44
CA ALA A 164 7.67 -21.65 -0.91
C ALA A 164 8.59 -21.19 0.24
N GLU A 165 9.83 -21.70 0.23
CA GLU A 165 10.85 -21.33 1.20
C GLU A 165 11.78 -20.23 0.63
N GLY A 166 12.40 -19.47 1.52
CA GLY A 166 13.40 -18.46 1.12
C GLY A 166 12.85 -17.23 0.40
N VAL A 167 11.51 -17.04 0.37
CA VAL A 167 10.89 -15.85 -0.22
C VAL A 167 10.56 -14.81 0.86
N SER A 168 10.63 -13.54 0.47
CA SER A 168 10.19 -12.44 1.35
C SER A 168 8.68 -12.36 1.40
N LEU A 169 8.15 -11.89 2.54
CA LEU A 169 6.74 -11.58 2.71
C LEU A 169 6.51 -10.10 2.39
N ASN A 170 5.53 -9.80 1.53
CA ASN A 170 5.05 -8.44 1.35
C ASN A 170 4.21 -8.00 2.55
N ASP A 171 4.13 -6.69 2.79
CA ASP A 171 3.25 -6.14 3.82
C ASP A 171 1.81 -6.60 3.60
N PRO A 172 1.16 -7.22 4.61
CA PRO A 172 -0.22 -7.65 4.49
C PRO A 172 -1.18 -6.46 4.36
N GLU A 173 -2.31 -6.70 3.75
CA GLU A 173 -3.43 -5.78 3.73
C GLU A 173 -4.32 -6.03 4.95
N ILE A 174 -4.57 -4.99 5.75
CA ILE A 174 -5.62 -4.96 6.76
C ILE A 174 -6.78 -4.17 6.17
N ILE A 175 -7.95 -4.77 6.11
CA ILE A 175 -9.14 -4.17 5.52
C ILE A 175 -10.23 -4.10 6.59
N LEU A 176 -10.69 -2.88 6.89
CA LEU A 176 -11.82 -2.62 7.76
C LEU A 176 -13.05 -2.33 6.91
N GLU A 177 -14.08 -3.10 7.10
CA GLU A 177 -15.36 -2.96 6.44
C GLU A 177 -16.43 -2.56 7.44
N VAL A 178 -17.20 -1.54 7.11
CA VAL A 178 -18.45 -1.21 7.77
C VAL A 178 -19.59 -1.59 6.83
N ASN A 179 -20.44 -2.53 7.24
CA ASN A 179 -21.56 -3.00 6.44
C ASN A 179 -22.83 -2.94 7.28
N ASP A 180 -23.66 -1.94 7.01
CA ASP A 180 -24.81 -1.57 7.85
C ASP A 180 -24.37 -1.35 9.30
N ARG A 181 -24.75 -2.21 10.22
CA ARG A 181 -24.37 -2.17 11.65
C ARG A 181 -23.15 -3.00 11.98
N THR A 182 -22.60 -3.75 11.04
CA THR A 182 -21.51 -4.70 11.31
C THR A 182 -20.17 -4.17 10.84
N ILE A 183 -19.18 -4.22 11.72
CA ILE A 183 -17.77 -3.98 11.38
C ILE A 183 -17.06 -5.32 11.27
N ASN A 184 -16.40 -5.54 10.15
CA ASN A 184 -15.50 -6.67 9.91
C ASN A 184 -14.08 -6.18 9.71
N VAL A 185 -13.09 -6.94 10.21
CA VAL A 185 -11.68 -6.75 9.87
C VAL A 185 -11.17 -8.01 9.19
N TYR A 186 -10.47 -7.80 8.10
CA TYR A 186 -9.87 -8.86 7.30
C TYR A 186 -8.37 -8.64 7.18
N MET A 187 -7.64 -9.73 6.96
CA MET A 187 -6.25 -9.68 6.49
C MET A 187 -6.15 -10.40 5.14
N ARG A 188 -5.35 -9.82 4.25
CA ARG A 188 -4.91 -10.46 3.01
C ARG A 188 -3.39 -10.40 2.93
N SER A 189 -2.77 -11.54 2.66
CA SER A 189 -1.33 -11.65 2.43
C SER A 189 -1.06 -12.45 1.18
N MET A 190 -0.10 -12.02 0.38
CA MET A 190 0.36 -12.79 -0.77
C MET A 190 1.35 -13.84 -0.29
N ILE A 191 0.94 -15.09 -0.33
CA ILE A 191 1.74 -16.24 0.10
C ILE A 191 2.23 -16.98 -1.14
N ALA A 192 3.55 -17.04 -1.32
CA ALA A 192 4.16 -17.80 -2.40
C ALA A 192 4.05 -19.30 -2.17
N LEU A 193 3.77 -20.05 -3.24
CA LEU A 193 3.58 -21.49 -3.23
C LEU A 193 4.76 -22.20 -3.89
N LYS A 194 5.06 -23.41 -3.44
CA LYS A 194 6.07 -24.31 -4.06
C LYS A 194 5.71 -24.68 -5.51
N ARG A 195 4.42 -24.71 -5.81
CA ARG A 195 3.89 -25.12 -7.13
C ARG A 195 2.82 -24.15 -7.61
N PRO A 196 2.73 -23.91 -8.91
CA PRO A 196 1.60 -23.18 -9.48
C PRO A 196 0.26 -23.85 -9.13
N ARG A 197 -0.77 -23.03 -8.86
CA ARG A 197 -2.15 -23.50 -8.65
C ARG A 197 -2.77 -24.03 -9.95
N ASP A 198 -2.41 -23.43 -11.06
CA ASP A 198 -2.76 -23.84 -12.41
C ASP A 198 -1.49 -24.26 -13.14
N PRO A 199 -1.31 -25.57 -13.47
CA PRO A 199 -0.13 -26.04 -14.18
C PRO A 199 0.08 -25.38 -15.55
N ALA A 200 -0.97 -24.89 -16.18
CA ALA A 200 -0.90 -24.17 -17.46
C ALA A 200 -0.43 -22.71 -17.30
N ASN A 201 -0.46 -22.17 -16.07
CA ASN A 201 -0.04 -20.81 -15.76
C ASN A 201 1.07 -20.80 -14.70
N PRO A 202 2.36 -20.72 -15.08
CA PRO A 202 3.48 -20.72 -14.15
C PRO A 202 3.48 -19.54 -13.17
N ASN A 203 2.76 -18.45 -13.49
CA ASN A 203 2.63 -17.27 -12.63
C ASN A 203 1.50 -17.41 -11.59
N SER A 204 0.86 -18.58 -11.49
CA SER A 204 -0.18 -18.86 -10.48
C SER A 204 0.39 -19.43 -9.16
N ASN A 205 1.69 -19.26 -8.91
CA ASN A 205 2.39 -19.78 -7.75
C ASN A 205 2.24 -18.92 -6.48
N PHE A 206 1.04 -18.37 -6.24
CA PHE A 206 0.71 -17.63 -5.03
C PHE A 206 -0.77 -17.76 -4.65
N ARG A 207 -1.07 -17.51 -3.36
CA ARG A 207 -2.43 -17.28 -2.85
C ARG A 207 -2.49 -15.93 -2.13
N ALA A 208 -3.65 -15.31 -2.20
CA ALA A 208 -3.93 -14.02 -1.53
C ALA A 208 -5.36 -14.07 -0.96
N ASP A 209 -5.58 -14.99 -0.04
CA ASP A 209 -6.89 -15.20 0.59
C ASP A 209 -7.22 -14.02 1.50
N LEU A 210 -8.48 -13.61 1.49
CA LEU A 210 -9.00 -12.60 2.40
C LEU A 210 -9.60 -13.31 3.61
N VAL A 211 -8.87 -13.28 4.74
CA VAL A 211 -9.25 -13.97 5.97
C VAL A 211 -9.92 -12.97 6.91
N ARG A 212 -11.17 -13.23 7.30
CA ARG A 212 -11.87 -12.42 8.31
C ARG A 212 -11.37 -12.80 9.71
N VAL A 213 -10.88 -11.80 10.44
CA VAL A 213 -10.26 -11.96 11.76
C VAL A 213 -11.06 -11.34 12.90
N PHE A 214 -11.99 -10.44 12.57
CA PHE A 214 -12.87 -9.79 13.54
C PHE A 214 -14.21 -9.51 12.90
N SER A 215 -15.28 -9.57 13.71
CA SER A 215 -16.64 -9.19 13.33
C SER A 215 -17.42 -8.77 14.56
N GLN A 216 -18.04 -7.59 14.53
CA GLN A 216 -18.90 -7.09 15.60
C GLN A 216 -20.06 -6.31 15.02
N THR A 217 -21.26 -6.55 15.55
CA THR A 217 -22.49 -5.80 15.21
C THR A 217 -22.84 -4.83 16.34
N TYR A 218 -23.26 -3.61 15.98
CA TYR A 218 -23.54 -2.45 16.85
C TYR A 218 -25.03 -2.09 16.88
#